data_4943bff4c237a97861ae51f087e2db93
#
_entry.id   4943bff4c237a97861ae51f087e2db93
#
_cell.length_a   1.000
_cell.length_b   1.000
_cell.length_c   1.000
_cell.angle_alpha   90.00
_cell.angle_beta   90.00
_cell.angle_gamma   90.00
#
_symmetry.space_group_name_H-M   'P 1'
#
loop_
_entity.id
_entity.type
_entity.pdbx_description
1 polymer ?
#
loop_
_entity_poly.entity_id
_entity_poly.type
_entity_poly.pdbx_seq_one_letter_code
_entity_poly.pdbx_strand_id
1 'polypeptide(L)'
;MRIIAGKFKGLNIKTINDPSTRPMMSRAREGIFNSLQNDFNNSLVLDLFAGSGSLGIEALSRGASFVTFVDSSVDCKKIIDKNLSDIDQNFTVLVLSVHDYITQSEKKFDIIFYDPPFSFLVNEINSDLNTIQNLMG
;
A
#
# COMPACT_ATOMS: atom_id res chain seq x y z
N MET A 1 10.78 5.49 -9.53
CA MET A 1 9.54 6.19 -9.09
C MET A 1 9.88 7.11 -7.93
N ARG A 2 9.28 8.27 -7.88
CA ARG A 2 9.60 9.25 -6.82
C ARG A 2 8.38 9.58 -5.99
N ILE A 3 8.60 9.85 -4.69
CA ILE A 3 7.57 10.35 -3.80
C ILE A 3 7.17 11.77 -4.22
N ILE A 4 5.87 12.00 -4.33
CA ILE A 4 5.32 13.23 -4.93
C ILE A 4 5.32 14.40 -3.93
N ALA A 5 4.94 14.15 -2.69
CA ALA A 5 4.75 15.20 -1.70
C ALA A 5 5.04 14.70 -0.29
N GLY A 6 5.06 15.62 0.68
CA GLY A 6 5.25 15.30 2.09
C GLY A 6 6.71 15.30 2.52
N LYS A 7 6.98 14.73 3.70
CA LYS A 7 8.31 14.76 4.32
C LYS A 7 9.38 13.99 3.54
N PHE A 8 8.98 13.05 2.67
CA PHE A 8 9.90 12.27 1.82
C PHE A 8 9.85 12.70 0.37
N LYS A 9 9.34 13.88 0.06
CA LYS A 9 9.22 14.37 -1.32
C LYS A 9 10.55 14.24 -2.07
N GLY A 10 10.49 13.67 -3.27
CA GLY A 10 11.65 13.48 -4.13
C GLY A 10 12.45 12.20 -3.87
N LEU A 11 12.11 11.44 -2.82
CA LEU A 11 12.75 10.17 -2.56
C LEU A 11 12.53 9.20 -3.72
N ASN A 12 13.62 8.58 -4.18
CA ASN A 12 13.56 7.57 -5.22
C ASN A 12 13.20 6.22 -4.61
N ILE A 13 12.12 5.61 -5.11
CA ILE A 13 11.67 4.30 -4.66
C ILE A 13 12.08 3.24 -5.67
N LYS A 14 12.72 2.17 -5.19
CA LYS A 14 13.00 1.00 -6.02
C LYS A 14 11.70 0.27 -6.33
N THR A 15 11.52 -0.11 -7.57
CA THR A 15 10.36 -0.86 -8.03
C THR A 15 10.74 -2.31 -8.28
N ILE A 16 9.71 -3.18 -8.30
CA ILE A 16 9.91 -4.59 -8.65
C ILE A 16 9.87 -4.71 -10.16
N ASN A 17 10.90 -5.33 -10.71
CA ASN A 17 11.00 -5.57 -12.15
C ASN A 17 10.42 -6.95 -12.49
N ASP A 18 9.13 -7.13 -12.23
CA ASP A 18 8.39 -8.38 -12.47
C ASP A 18 7.26 -8.10 -13.45
N PRO A 19 7.19 -8.83 -14.59
CA PRO A 19 6.12 -8.61 -15.57
C PRO A 19 4.70 -8.89 -15.05
N SER A 20 4.57 -9.66 -13.96
CA SER A 20 3.26 -9.92 -13.35
C SER A 20 2.77 -8.76 -12.48
N THR A 21 3.67 -7.85 -12.09
CA THR A 21 3.30 -6.64 -11.36
C THR A 21 3.29 -5.46 -12.33
N ARG A 22 2.25 -4.64 -12.27
CA ARG A 22 2.21 -3.39 -13.01
C ARG A 22 2.44 -2.22 -12.06
N PRO A 23 3.37 -1.33 -12.37
CA PRO A 23 3.45 -0.09 -11.61
C PRO A 23 2.23 0.77 -11.92
N MET A 24 1.65 1.38 -10.89
CA MET A 24 0.61 2.37 -11.08
C MET A 24 1.24 3.58 -11.78
N MET A 25 0.59 4.08 -12.84
CA MET A 25 1.09 5.24 -13.57
C MET A 25 1.15 6.45 -12.63
N SER A 26 2.23 7.23 -12.73
CA SER A 26 2.47 8.38 -11.86
C SER A 26 1.29 9.35 -11.83
N ARG A 27 0.66 9.58 -12.98
CA ARG A 27 -0.50 10.49 -13.06
C ARG A 27 -1.70 9.96 -12.29
N ALA A 28 -1.99 8.65 -12.38
CA ALA A 28 -3.08 8.04 -11.63
C ALA A 28 -2.82 8.09 -10.15
N ARG A 29 -1.59 7.79 -9.73
CA ARG A 29 -1.16 7.88 -8.33
C ARG A 29 -1.33 9.31 -7.80
N GLU A 30 -0.86 10.29 -8.55
CA GLU A 30 -0.99 11.71 -8.18
C GLU A 30 -2.45 12.12 -8.01
N GLY A 31 -3.33 11.69 -8.92
CA GLY A 31 -4.76 11.97 -8.81
C GLY A 31 -5.40 11.40 -7.56
N ILE A 32 -5.06 10.15 -7.20
CA ILE A 32 -5.55 9.51 -5.97
C ILE A 32 -5.09 10.31 -4.75
N PHE A 33 -3.81 10.64 -4.67
CA PHE A 33 -3.27 11.34 -3.51
C PHE A 33 -3.74 12.78 -3.41
N ASN A 34 -3.95 13.45 -4.52
CA ASN A 34 -4.50 14.81 -4.50
C ASN A 34 -5.93 14.83 -3.98
N SER A 35 -6.74 13.83 -4.32
CA SER A 35 -8.12 13.73 -3.82
C SER A 35 -8.19 13.40 -2.33
N LEU A 36 -7.15 12.76 -1.78
CA LEU A 36 -7.09 12.34 -0.38
C LEU A 36 -6.13 13.19 0.46
N GLN A 37 -5.59 14.28 -0.07
CA GLN A 37 -4.45 14.99 0.52
C GLN A 37 -4.64 15.40 2.00
N ASN A 38 -5.88 15.64 2.44
CA ASN A 38 -6.17 16.05 3.80
C ASN A 38 -6.51 14.86 4.73
N ASP A 39 -6.60 13.65 4.19
CA ASP A 39 -7.06 12.47 4.91
C ASP A 39 -5.91 11.63 5.47
N PHE A 40 -4.66 11.86 5.02
CA PHE A 40 -3.54 11.05 5.43
C PHE A 40 -3.01 11.41 6.82
N ASN A 41 -3.11 12.66 7.23
CA ASN A 41 -2.52 13.09 8.50
C ASN A 41 -3.10 12.30 9.68
N ASN A 42 -2.23 11.65 10.44
CA ASN A 42 -2.58 10.80 11.60
C ASN A 42 -3.42 9.57 11.25
N SER A 43 -3.49 9.16 9.99
CA SER A 43 -4.29 8.03 9.56
C SER A 43 -3.58 6.68 9.75
N LEU A 44 -4.38 5.63 9.93
CA LEU A 44 -3.94 4.23 9.84
C LEU A 44 -4.24 3.73 8.44
N VAL A 45 -3.20 3.28 7.73
CA VAL A 45 -3.29 2.92 6.31
C VAL A 45 -2.96 1.45 6.11
N LEU A 46 -3.75 0.79 5.27
CA LEU A 46 -3.50 -0.58 4.84
C LEU A 46 -3.23 -0.58 3.33
N ASP A 47 -2.08 -1.11 2.93
CA ASP A 47 -1.68 -1.21 1.53
C ASP A 47 -1.67 -2.68 1.11
N LEU A 48 -2.76 -3.10 0.46
CA LEU A 48 -2.95 -4.47 -0.02
C LEU A 48 -2.39 -4.62 -1.42
N PHE A 49 -1.74 -5.76 -1.70
CA PHE A 49 -0.95 -5.95 -2.92
C PHE A 49 0.11 -4.87 -3.06
N ALA A 50 0.87 -4.68 -1.98
CA ALA A 50 1.73 -3.51 -1.80
C ALA A 50 2.84 -3.39 -2.87
N GLY A 51 3.35 -4.49 -3.41
CA GLY A 51 4.41 -4.46 -4.40
C GLY A 51 5.67 -3.80 -3.86
N SER A 52 6.12 -2.74 -4.51
CA SER A 52 7.26 -1.94 -4.04
C SER A 52 6.93 -1.03 -2.86
N GLY A 53 5.66 -0.95 -2.48
CA GLY A 53 5.20 -0.10 -1.38
C GLY A 53 4.93 1.35 -1.78
N SER A 54 4.87 1.67 -3.06
CA SER A 54 4.79 3.07 -3.51
C SER A 54 3.59 3.81 -2.92
N LEU A 55 2.42 3.18 -2.82
CA LEU A 55 1.23 3.82 -2.26
C LEU A 55 1.37 4.07 -0.76
N GLY A 56 1.76 3.05 -0.01
CA GLY A 56 1.93 3.17 1.43
C GLY A 56 3.06 4.11 1.82
N ILE A 57 4.16 4.12 1.06
CA ILE A 57 5.28 5.04 1.32
C ILE A 57 4.84 6.49 1.04
N GLU A 58 4.08 6.72 -0.02
CA GLU A 58 3.50 8.05 -0.26
C GLU A 58 2.59 8.48 0.89
N ALA A 59 1.77 7.56 1.40
CA ALA A 59 0.91 7.84 2.56
C ALA A 59 1.72 8.20 3.81
N LEU A 60 2.81 7.47 4.11
CA LEU A 60 3.72 7.81 5.20
C LEU A 60 4.30 9.22 5.01
N SER A 61 4.72 9.53 3.79
CA SER A 61 5.27 10.84 3.46
C SER A 61 4.28 11.96 3.72
N ARG A 62 3.01 11.71 3.52
CA ARG A 62 1.94 12.71 3.68
C ARG A 62 1.34 12.75 5.08
N GLY A 63 1.91 12.00 6.04
CA GLY A 63 1.55 12.13 7.44
C GLY A 63 0.78 10.95 8.06
N ALA A 64 0.64 9.82 7.37
CA ALA A 64 0.05 8.63 7.97
C ALA A 64 0.78 8.26 9.26
N SER A 65 0.05 7.89 10.29
CA SER A 65 0.65 7.52 11.56
C SER A 65 1.28 6.13 11.53
N PHE A 66 0.71 5.23 10.73
CA PHE A 66 1.23 3.87 10.58
C PHE A 66 0.69 3.25 9.29
N VAL A 67 1.52 2.50 8.59
CA VAL A 67 1.12 1.77 7.39
C VAL A 67 1.41 0.28 7.54
N THR A 68 0.41 -0.54 7.26
CA THR A 68 0.56 -1.99 7.15
C THR A 68 0.59 -2.36 5.67
N PHE A 69 1.72 -2.92 5.23
CA PHE A 69 1.88 -3.44 3.87
C PHE A 69 1.62 -4.93 3.86
N VAL A 70 0.81 -5.41 2.92
CA VAL A 70 0.52 -6.84 2.76
C VAL A 70 0.81 -7.24 1.32
N ASP A 71 1.66 -8.25 1.16
CA ASP A 71 1.95 -8.85 -0.14
C ASP A 71 2.41 -10.30 0.09
N SER A 72 2.09 -11.19 -0.84
CA SER A 72 2.50 -12.58 -0.74
C SER A 72 3.97 -12.82 -1.10
N SER A 73 4.64 -11.85 -1.70
CA SER A 73 6.00 -11.97 -2.20
C SER A 73 7.03 -11.52 -1.16
N VAL A 74 8.00 -12.39 -0.88
CA VAL A 74 9.15 -12.06 -0.04
C VAL A 74 9.99 -10.95 -0.68
N ASP A 75 10.07 -10.92 -2.02
CA ASP A 75 10.82 -9.88 -2.73
C ASP A 75 10.20 -8.50 -2.53
N CYS A 76 8.87 -8.43 -2.45
CA CYS A 76 8.17 -7.20 -2.11
C CYS A 76 8.58 -6.70 -0.72
N LYS A 77 8.62 -7.59 0.27
CA LYS A 77 9.06 -7.22 1.61
C LYS A 77 10.47 -6.68 1.61
N LYS A 78 11.39 -7.33 0.91
CA LYS A 78 12.79 -6.89 0.84
C LYS A 78 12.90 -5.48 0.24
N ILE A 79 12.14 -5.21 -0.81
CA ILE A 79 12.16 -3.90 -1.48
C ILE A 79 11.55 -2.83 -0.58
N ILE A 80 10.43 -3.10 0.07
CA ILE A 80 9.80 -2.15 0.98
C ILE A 80 10.72 -1.84 2.16
N ASP A 81 11.28 -2.87 2.79
CA ASP A 81 12.22 -2.69 3.90
C ASP A 81 13.43 -1.85 3.47
N LYS A 82 13.94 -2.07 2.27
CA LYS A 82 15.06 -1.30 1.73
C LYS A 82 14.67 0.15 1.45
N ASN A 83 13.51 0.37 0.86
CA ASN A 83 13.04 1.72 0.57
C ASN A 83 12.83 2.56 1.83
N LEU A 84 12.48 1.93 2.95
CA LEU A 84 12.16 2.61 4.20
C LEU A 84 13.23 2.47 5.29
N SER A 85 14.33 1.75 5.04
CA SER A 85 15.29 1.33 6.06
C SER A 85 15.84 2.47 6.91
N ASP A 86 16.08 3.64 6.32
CA ASP A 86 16.73 4.76 7.00
C ASP A 86 15.79 5.96 7.24
N ILE A 87 14.51 5.85 6.89
CA ILE A 87 13.64 7.03 6.82
C ILE A 87 12.38 6.95 7.67
N ASP A 88 11.88 5.76 7.97
CA ASP A 88 10.70 5.62 8.79
C ASP A 88 10.68 4.27 9.50
N GLN A 89 10.03 4.25 10.69
CA GLN A 89 9.82 3.04 11.47
C GLN A 89 8.34 2.80 11.76
N ASN A 90 7.45 3.63 11.22
CA ASN A 90 6.01 3.56 11.48
C ASN A 90 5.31 2.69 10.45
N PHE A 91 5.85 1.48 10.24
CA PHE A 91 5.27 0.54 9.28
C PHE A 91 5.55 -0.91 9.68
N THR A 92 4.77 -1.81 9.12
CA THR A 92 5.06 -3.25 9.14
C THR A 92 4.79 -3.84 7.77
N VAL A 93 5.54 -4.88 7.40
CA VAL A 93 5.36 -5.60 6.14
C VAL A 93 5.04 -7.05 6.46
N LEU A 94 3.87 -7.50 6.03
CA LEU A 94 3.39 -8.86 6.26
C LEU A 94 3.42 -9.65 4.96
N VAL A 95 4.13 -10.78 4.96
CA VAL A 95 4.24 -11.66 3.80
C VAL A 95 3.20 -12.76 3.93
N LEU A 96 2.03 -12.51 3.36
CA LEU A 96 0.94 -13.49 3.28
C LEU A 96 -0.03 -13.04 2.19
N SER A 97 -0.95 -13.93 1.81
CA SER A 97 -1.94 -13.55 0.81
C SER A 97 -2.87 -12.46 1.37
N VAL A 98 -3.31 -11.57 0.49
CA VAL A 98 -4.28 -10.54 0.86
C VAL A 98 -5.56 -11.18 1.40
N HIS A 99 -6.03 -12.24 0.76
CA HIS A 99 -7.22 -12.97 1.22
C HIS A 99 -7.08 -13.43 2.67
N ASP A 100 -5.95 -14.06 3.02
CA ASP A 100 -5.73 -14.54 4.38
C ASP A 100 -5.67 -13.38 5.37
N TYR A 101 -5.02 -12.29 5.02
CA TYR A 101 -4.92 -11.14 5.90
C TYR A 101 -6.30 -10.54 6.19
N ILE A 102 -7.09 -10.26 5.15
CA ILE A 102 -8.38 -9.56 5.34
C ILE A 102 -9.42 -10.44 6.04
N THR A 103 -9.34 -11.77 5.90
CA THR A 103 -10.27 -12.68 6.58
C THR A 103 -9.92 -12.89 8.05
N GLN A 104 -8.66 -12.70 8.44
CA GLN A 104 -8.18 -12.94 9.80
C GLN A 104 -8.00 -11.69 10.63
N SER A 105 -7.90 -10.52 9.99
CA SER A 105 -7.61 -9.27 10.68
C SER A 105 -8.83 -8.73 11.42
N GLU A 106 -8.61 -8.29 12.65
CA GLU A 106 -9.59 -7.55 13.44
C GLU A 106 -9.25 -6.07 13.53
N LYS A 107 -8.10 -5.67 13.00
CA LYS A 107 -7.64 -4.29 13.04
C LYS A 107 -8.42 -3.42 12.07
N LYS A 108 -8.70 -2.18 12.47
CA LYS A 108 -9.41 -1.20 11.64
C LYS A 108 -8.44 -0.19 11.05
N PHE A 109 -8.78 0.33 9.86
CA PHE A 109 -7.98 1.29 9.13
C PHE A 109 -8.82 2.46 8.65
N ASP A 110 -8.18 3.60 8.48
CA ASP A 110 -8.82 4.80 7.95
C ASP A 110 -8.81 4.82 6.43
N ILE A 111 -7.73 4.31 5.83
CA ILE A 111 -7.56 4.26 4.37
C ILE A 111 -7.04 2.88 4.00
N ILE A 112 -7.64 2.28 2.98
CA ILE A 112 -7.22 0.98 2.45
C ILE A 112 -6.99 1.11 0.95
N PHE A 113 -5.77 0.79 0.51
CA PHE A 113 -5.46 0.66 -0.92
C PHE A 113 -5.63 -0.80 -1.33
N TYR A 114 -6.34 -1.01 -2.41
CA TYR A 114 -6.59 -2.34 -2.96
C TYR A 114 -6.36 -2.31 -4.48
N ASP A 115 -5.21 -2.82 -4.93
CA ASP A 115 -4.82 -2.83 -6.34
C ASP A 115 -4.38 -4.25 -6.75
N PRO A 116 -5.35 -5.15 -6.97
CA PRO A 116 -5.06 -6.55 -7.30
C PRO A 116 -4.41 -6.69 -8.67
N PRO A 117 -3.65 -7.78 -8.90
CA PRO A 117 -3.08 -8.04 -10.22
C PRO A 117 -4.16 -8.34 -11.27
N PHE A 118 -3.81 -8.17 -12.55
CA PHE A 118 -4.72 -8.43 -13.67
C PHE A 118 -5.28 -9.84 -13.71
N SER A 119 -4.56 -10.81 -13.13
CA SER A 119 -4.97 -12.21 -13.12
C SER A 119 -6.17 -12.49 -12.21
N PHE A 120 -6.55 -11.53 -11.35
CA PHE A 120 -7.67 -11.74 -10.44
C PHE A 120 -8.99 -11.75 -11.19
N LEU A 121 -9.85 -12.73 -10.82
CA LEU A 121 -11.20 -12.83 -11.37
C LEU A 121 -12.12 -11.82 -10.68
N VAL A 122 -13.16 -11.39 -11.38
CA VAL A 122 -14.15 -10.44 -10.84
C VAL A 122 -14.76 -10.97 -9.52
N ASN A 123 -15.00 -12.28 -9.44
CA ASN A 123 -15.54 -12.90 -8.23
C ASN A 123 -14.60 -12.77 -7.03
N GLU A 124 -13.30 -12.94 -7.26
CA GLU A 124 -12.28 -12.78 -6.20
C GLU A 124 -12.27 -11.34 -5.70
N ILE A 125 -12.29 -10.38 -6.61
CA ILE A 125 -12.29 -8.95 -6.28
C ILE A 125 -13.54 -8.58 -5.47
N ASN A 126 -14.71 -9.02 -5.90
CA ASN A 126 -15.96 -8.73 -5.20
C ASN A 126 -15.99 -9.33 -3.80
N SER A 127 -15.51 -10.56 -3.65
CA SER A 127 -15.40 -11.22 -2.35
C SER A 127 -14.47 -10.45 -1.41
N ASP A 128 -13.29 -10.05 -1.91
CA ASP A 128 -12.33 -9.29 -1.13
C ASP A 128 -12.89 -7.94 -0.70
N LEU A 129 -13.54 -7.20 -1.61
CA LEU A 129 -14.11 -5.90 -1.30
C LEU A 129 -15.19 -5.98 -0.22
N ASN A 130 -16.01 -7.03 -0.24
CA ASN A 130 -17.01 -7.24 0.80
C ASN A 130 -16.35 -7.47 2.17
N THR A 131 -15.26 -8.23 2.21
CA THR A 131 -14.53 -8.49 3.45
C THR A 131 -13.80 -7.23 3.93
N ILE A 132 -13.21 -6.46 3.02
CA ILE A 132 -12.47 -5.24 3.32
C ILE A 132 -13.36 -4.20 4.03
N GLN A 133 -14.64 -4.14 3.71
CA GLN A 133 -15.57 -3.21 4.38
C GLN A 133 -15.54 -3.37 5.90
N ASN A 134 -15.28 -4.58 6.39
CA ASN A 134 -15.22 -4.85 7.83
C ASN A 134 -13.96 -4.30 8.49
N LEU A 135 -12.95 -3.93 7.71
CA LEU A 135 -11.69 -3.37 8.21
C LEU A 135 -11.67 -1.85 8.21
N MET A 136 -12.71 -1.20 7.69
CA MET A 136 -12.81 0.26 7.71
C MET A 136 -13.24 0.73 9.09
N GLY A 137 -12.48 1.68 9.61
CA GLY A 137 -12.73 2.27 10.92
C GLY A 137 -13.63 3.47 10.90
#